data_3196908379496331e6516bdfea77e000
#
_entry.id   3196908379496331e6516bdfea77e000
#
_cell.length_a   1.000
_cell.length_b   1.000
_cell.length_c   1.000
_cell.angle_alpha   90.00
_cell.angle_beta   90.00
_cell.angle_gamma   90.00
#
_symmetry.space_group_name_H-M   'P 1'
#
loop_
_entity.id
_entity.type
_entity.pdbx_description
1 polymer ?
#
loop_
_entity_poly.entity_id
_entity_poly.type
_entity_poly.pdbx_seq_one_letter_code
_entity_poly.pdbx_strand_id
1 'polypeptide(L)'
;MRTFKFALMSILMALMCASCQKRHETDFTVTGNIENVDDDYLILFFKSNLDGSTSTIAIDTLVNGRFEFTAPAETGTLYHIASPQYEKFSSMYLDIYAEPGAEIRITGNDCLIKNWAVKSRVRNQKIYQSYFDQVADIYKELQLVEFEYRKTKDLDAFLDESRALNSKVDSVSIKWLKSQWKINEPWIDLMVRSSHVAKMFKDEKTLIELRSIWDGVDKRFKNTLKGKTITLTLQPQGGSLKVGDMFPYDTDVSDIHGYTRSLSQFKGKHMLLYFNSYGCKPCIEAKKELAKLTDSMKETLEVIGLNIDTPDTWQAKGKDNPVPWYDFNEEKESYGLNLRFKTVGIPAFVIISNEGDILDVWSGYREGIITERIDAVLK
;
A
#
# COMPACT_ATOMS: atom_id res chain seq x y z
N MET A 1 -59.51 -6.92 21.12
CA MET A 1 -58.53 -6.52 20.04
C MET A 1 -57.58 -5.37 20.42
N ARG A 2 -57.82 -4.57 21.45
CA ARG A 2 -56.88 -3.50 21.87
C ARG A 2 -55.72 -3.98 22.74
N THR A 3 -55.86 -5.03 23.50
CA THR A 3 -54.80 -5.57 24.39
C THR A 3 -53.70 -6.33 23.65
N PHE A 4 -53.99 -6.89 22.47
CA PHE A 4 -53.00 -7.64 21.67
C PHE A 4 -52.01 -6.74 20.93
N LYS A 5 -52.41 -5.50 20.58
CA LYS A 5 -51.50 -4.52 19.92
C LYS A 5 -50.44 -3.94 20.88
N PHE A 6 -50.74 -3.81 22.16
CA PHE A 6 -49.79 -3.31 23.15
C PHE A 6 -48.73 -4.34 23.50
N ALA A 7 -49.06 -5.62 23.54
CA ALA A 7 -48.06 -6.69 23.79
C ALA A 7 -47.06 -6.86 22.63
N LEU A 8 -47.54 -6.69 21.38
CA LEU A 8 -46.66 -6.79 20.20
C LEU A 8 -45.71 -5.59 20.09
N MET A 9 -46.15 -4.39 20.48
CA MET A 9 -45.30 -3.19 20.46
C MET A 9 -44.25 -3.21 21.58
N SER A 10 -44.55 -3.81 22.73
CA SER A 10 -43.58 -4.00 23.83
C SER A 10 -42.52 -5.07 23.50
N ILE A 11 -42.87 -6.10 22.75
CA ILE A 11 -41.93 -7.13 22.29
C ILE A 11 -40.99 -6.59 21.20
N LEU A 12 -41.51 -5.74 20.26
CA LEU A 12 -40.66 -5.07 19.27
C LEU A 12 -39.68 -4.07 19.91
N MET A 13 -40.11 -3.36 20.96
CA MET A 13 -39.24 -2.44 21.70
C MET A 13 -38.16 -3.17 22.54
N ALA A 14 -38.47 -4.36 23.06
CA ALA A 14 -37.51 -5.21 23.77
C ALA A 14 -36.48 -5.86 22.85
N LEU A 15 -36.84 -6.11 21.58
CA LEU A 15 -35.92 -6.64 20.56
C LEU A 15 -34.93 -5.60 20.02
N MET A 16 -35.27 -4.31 20.09
CA MET A 16 -34.34 -3.22 19.75
C MET A 16 -33.29 -2.94 20.83
N CYS A 17 -33.50 -3.41 22.06
CA CYS A 17 -32.55 -3.25 23.15
C CYS A 17 -31.55 -4.43 23.26
N ALA A 18 -31.69 -5.48 22.46
CA ALA A 18 -30.88 -6.69 22.57
C ALA A 18 -29.61 -6.70 21.69
N SER A 19 -29.33 -5.62 20.94
CA SER A 19 -28.07 -5.46 20.20
C SER A 19 -27.04 -4.58 20.92
N CYS A 20 -27.11 -4.49 22.25
CA CYS A 20 -26.01 -3.97 23.02
C CYS A 20 -24.89 -5.04 23.03
N GLN A 21 -24.13 -5.16 21.93
CA GLN A 21 -22.87 -5.86 21.97
C GLN A 21 -22.07 -5.27 23.13
N LYS A 22 -21.71 -6.10 24.12
CA LYS A 22 -20.83 -5.69 25.22
C LYS A 22 -19.58 -5.10 24.58
N ARG A 23 -19.40 -3.78 24.68
CA ARG A 23 -18.14 -3.14 24.32
C ARG A 23 -17.05 -3.79 25.16
N HIS A 24 -16.02 -4.33 24.51
CA HIS A 24 -14.83 -4.74 25.22
C HIS A 24 -14.08 -3.47 25.65
N GLU A 25 -13.40 -3.51 26.79
CA GLU A 25 -12.60 -2.38 27.31
C GLU A 25 -11.51 -1.92 26.33
N THR A 26 -11.16 -2.77 25.38
CA THR A 26 -10.16 -2.51 24.33
C THR A 26 -10.75 -1.85 23.06
N ASP A 27 -12.08 -1.80 22.92
CA ASP A 27 -12.71 -1.35 21.69
C ASP A 27 -12.77 0.18 21.59
N PHE A 28 -12.72 0.68 20.36
CA PHE A 28 -13.07 2.06 20.02
C PHE A 28 -14.19 2.07 18.99
N THR A 29 -14.86 3.22 18.84
CA THR A 29 -15.96 3.39 17.91
C THR A 29 -15.67 4.53 16.94
N VAL A 30 -15.97 4.33 15.67
CA VAL A 30 -15.94 5.35 14.61
C VAL A 30 -17.35 5.54 14.10
N THR A 31 -17.87 6.76 14.13
CA THR A 31 -19.16 7.12 13.55
C THR A 31 -18.98 8.18 12.48
N GLY A 32 -19.64 8.01 11.35
CA GLY A 32 -19.62 8.96 10.24
C GLY A 32 -20.99 9.58 9.97
N ASN A 33 -20.98 10.85 9.55
CA ASN A 33 -22.12 11.54 8.98
C ASN A 33 -21.66 12.37 7.79
N ILE A 34 -21.94 11.89 6.58
CA ILE A 34 -21.48 12.46 5.32
C ILE A 34 -22.69 13.01 4.56
N GLU A 35 -22.64 14.29 4.24
CA GLU A 35 -23.69 14.98 3.48
C GLU A 35 -23.39 14.93 1.97
N ASN A 36 -24.40 15.15 1.14
CA ASN A 36 -24.28 15.24 -0.33
C ASN A 36 -23.63 14.02 -1.00
N VAL A 37 -23.84 12.84 -0.42
CA VAL A 37 -23.50 11.53 -1.00
C VAL A 37 -24.77 10.69 -1.06
N ASP A 38 -24.86 9.83 -2.07
CA ASP A 38 -26.01 8.94 -2.20
C ASP A 38 -25.96 7.84 -1.13
N ASP A 39 -27.11 7.33 -0.75
CA ASP A 39 -27.24 6.12 0.07
C ASP A 39 -26.76 4.88 -0.70
N ASP A 40 -26.57 3.78 0.02
CA ASP A 40 -26.10 2.49 -0.49
C ASP A 40 -24.62 2.46 -0.92
N TYR A 41 -23.83 3.53 -0.68
CA TYR A 41 -22.39 3.47 -0.89
C TYR A 41 -21.70 2.70 0.24
N LEU A 42 -20.76 1.83 -0.16
CA LEU A 42 -19.96 1.06 0.77
C LEU A 42 -18.83 1.89 1.36
N ILE A 43 -18.66 1.78 2.67
CA ILE A 43 -17.53 2.35 3.39
C ILE A 43 -16.69 1.21 3.96
N LEU A 44 -15.40 1.20 3.58
CA LEU A 44 -14.42 0.26 4.09
C LEU A 44 -13.74 0.84 5.32
N PHE A 45 -13.66 0.04 6.37
CA PHE A 45 -12.79 0.29 7.51
C PHE A 45 -11.67 -0.76 7.53
N PHE A 46 -10.43 -0.31 7.46
CA PHE A 46 -9.26 -1.19 7.39
C PHE A 46 -8.08 -0.62 8.18
N LYS A 47 -7.06 -1.44 8.42
CA LYS A 47 -5.84 -1.02 9.09
C LYS A 47 -4.62 -1.29 8.22
N SER A 48 -3.59 -0.45 8.39
CA SER A 48 -2.24 -0.77 7.94
C SER A 48 -1.58 -1.70 8.95
N ASN A 49 -1.11 -2.85 8.47
CA ASN A 49 -0.30 -3.76 9.28
C ASN A 49 1.13 -3.23 9.37
N LEU A 50 1.88 -3.72 10.36
CA LEU A 50 3.28 -3.31 10.55
C LEU A 50 4.19 -3.70 9.39
N ASP A 51 3.79 -4.67 8.59
CA ASP A 51 4.48 -5.16 7.40
C ASP A 51 4.13 -4.38 6.12
N GLY A 52 3.34 -3.31 6.22
CA GLY A 52 2.90 -2.50 5.08
C GLY A 52 1.68 -3.04 4.33
N SER A 53 1.23 -4.26 4.64
CA SER A 53 -0.03 -4.79 4.09
C SER A 53 -1.23 -4.11 4.74
N THR A 54 -2.42 -4.33 4.18
CA THR A 54 -3.68 -3.82 4.74
C THR A 54 -4.62 -4.96 5.08
N SER A 55 -5.38 -4.81 6.17
CA SER A 55 -6.41 -5.77 6.56
C SER A 55 -7.75 -5.06 6.72
N THR A 56 -8.74 -5.48 5.95
CA THR A 56 -10.12 -4.99 6.12
C THR A 56 -10.67 -5.49 7.44
N ILE A 57 -11.16 -4.57 8.26
CA ILE A 57 -11.76 -4.85 9.57
C ILE A 57 -13.27 -5.01 9.41
N ALA A 58 -13.90 -4.06 8.71
CA ALA A 58 -15.34 -4.06 8.50
C ALA A 58 -15.72 -3.32 7.21
N ILE A 59 -16.92 -3.58 6.76
CA ILE A 59 -17.58 -2.87 5.66
C ILE A 59 -18.95 -2.47 6.16
N ASP A 60 -19.33 -1.22 5.96
CA ASP A 60 -20.66 -0.72 6.25
C ASP A 60 -21.23 -0.03 5.01
N THR A 61 -22.53 0.18 5.01
CA THR A 61 -23.24 0.88 3.93
C THR A 61 -23.74 2.22 4.44
N LEU A 62 -23.55 3.28 3.66
CA LEU A 62 -24.13 4.58 3.98
C LEU A 62 -25.66 4.50 3.95
N VAL A 63 -26.28 4.85 5.08
CA VAL A 63 -27.74 4.99 5.20
C VAL A 63 -28.04 6.37 5.76
N ASN A 64 -28.70 7.21 4.99
CA ASN A 64 -28.89 8.63 5.30
C ASN A 64 -27.55 9.33 5.64
N GLY A 65 -26.51 9.03 4.87
CA GLY A 65 -25.15 9.54 5.03
C GLY A 65 -24.40 9.02 6.27
N ARG A 66 -24.90 8.00 6.98
CA ARG A 66 -24.32 7.51 8.24
C ARG A 66 -23.69 6.14 8.09
N PHE A 67 -22.60 5.93 8.84
CA PHE A 67 -21.95 4.64 9.03
C PHE A 67 -21.38 4.53 10.46
N GLU A 68 -21.16 3.30 10.92
CA GLU A 68 -20.57 3.03 12.23
C GLU A 68 -19.65 1.79 12.20
N PHE A 69 -18.50 1.89 12.85
CA PHE A 69 -17.58 0.78 13.06
C PHE A 69 -17.17 0.69 14.52
N THR A 70 -16.98 -0.54 15.00
CA THR A 70 -16.36 -0.84 16.30
C THR A 70 -15.28 -1.86 16.10
N ALA A 71 -14.08 -1.63 16.67
CA ALA A 71 -12.96 -2.52 16.57
C ALA A 71 -12.07 -2.42 17.80
N PRO A 72 -11.30 -3.47 18.14
CA PRO A 72 -10.27 -3.39 19.17
C PRO A 72 -9.15 -2.43 18.74
N ALA A 73 -8.70 -1.60 19.68
CA ALA A 73 -7.58 -0.69 19.44
C ALA A 73 -6.25 -1.47 19.58
N GLU A 74 -5.42 -1.39 18.54
CA GLU A 74 -4.10 -1.98 18.51
C GLU A 74 -3.04 -0.85 18.57
N THR A 75 -2.11 -0.97 19.52
CA THR A 75 -1.06 0.05 19.71
C THR A 75 -0.19 0.19 18.45
N GLY A 76 0.04 1.43 18.04
CA GLY A 76 0.88 1.75 16.87
C GLY A 76 0.22 1.46 15.53
N THR A 77 -1.07 1.14 15.52
CA THR A 77 -1.83 0.87 14.28
C THR A 77 -2.47 2.12 13.75
N LEU A 78 -2.28 2.36 12.46
CA LEU A 78 -2.97 3.39 11.68
C LEU A 78 -4.18 2.76 10.99
N TYR A 79 -5.35 3.33 11.25
CA TYR A 79 -6.62 2.90 10.66
C TYR A 79 -7.02 3.83 9.52
N HIS A 80 -7.83 3.33 8.62
CA HIS A 80 -8.24 4.05 7.42
C HIS A 80 -9.72 3.88 7.11
N ILE A 81 -10.32 4.93 6.57
CA ILE A 81 -11.64 4.90 5.94
C ILE A 81 -11.46 5.13 4.43
N ALA A 82 -12.09 4.29 3.63
CA ALA A 82 -12.14 4.41 2.18
C ALA A 82 -13.50 3.95 1.63
N SER A 83 -13.73 4.11 0.34
CA SER A 83 -14.83 3.45 -0.38
C SER A 83 -14.27 2.59 -1.50
N PRO A 84 -14.81 1.38 -1.73
CA PRO A 84 -14.42 0.55 -2.87
C PRO A 84 -15.03 1.07 -4.18
N GLN A 85 -15.91 2.04 -4.13
CA GLN A 85 -16.61 2.62 -5.28
C GLN A 85 -15.79 3.78 -5.86
N TYR A 86 -14.62 3.46 -6.41
CA TYR A 86 -13.68 4.43 -6.97
C TYR A 86 -14.25 5.29 -8.10
N GLU A 87 -15.37 4.92 -8.70
CA GLU A 87 -16.04 5.75 -9.69
C GLU A 87 -16.68 7.00 -9.08
N LYS A 88 -17.04 6.94 -7.80
CA LYS A 88 -17.73 7.98 -7.06
C LYS A 88 -16.84 8.69 -6.05
N PHE A 89 -15.99 7.94 -5.35
CA PHE A 89 -15.09 8.46 -4.33
C PHE A 89 -13.65 8.56 -4.83
N SER A 90 -12.86 9.43 -4.22
CA SER A 90 -11.41 9.42 -4.38
C SER A 90 -10.81 8.09 -3.92
N SER A 91 -9.74 7.64 -4.55
CA SER A 91 -8.97 6.47 -4.12
C SER A 91 -8.16 6.72 -2.85
N MET A 92 -8.03 7.98 -2.42
CA MET A 92 -7.37 8.33 -1.17
C MET A 92 -8.24 7.94 0.02
N TYR A 93 -7.60 7.59 1.11
CA TYR A 93 -8.26 7.21 2.35
C TYR A 93 -8.02 8.21 3.47
N LEU A 94 -8.96 8.27 4.41
CA LEU A 94 -8.87 9.07 5.62
C LEU A 94 -8.08 8.30 6.68
N ASP A 95 -7.11 8.95 7.32
CA ASP A 95 -6.27 8.37 8.36
C ASP A 95 -6.87 8.60 9.74
N ILE A 96 -6.87 7.55 10.57
CA ILE A 96 -7.44 7.55 11.92
C ILE A 96 -6.48 6.93 12.90
N TYR A 97 -6.19 7.63 13.98
CA TYR A 97 -5.51 7.11 15.16
C TYR A 97 -6.52 6.82 16.26
N ALA A 98 -6.49 5.61 16.81
CA ALA A 98 -7.41 5.15 17.83
C ALA A 98 -6.67 4.68 19.10
N GLU A 99 -7.39 4.74 20.22
CA GLU A 99 -6.98 4.24 21.53
C GLU A 99 -8.18 3.50 22.16
N PRO A 100 -7.97 2.57 23.09
CA PRO A 100 -9.06 1.90 23.81
C PRO A 100 -10.08 2.88 24.38
N GLY A 101 -11.36 2.63 24.16
CA GLY A 101 -12.47 3.46 24.62
C GLY A 101 -12.68 4.75 23.83
N ALA A 102 -11.90 5.01 22.78
CA ALA A 102 -12.06 6.23 22.00
C ALA A 102 -13.38 6.27 21.23
N GLU A 103 -13.99 7.46 21.17
CA GLU A 103 -15.09 7.79 20.27
C GLU A 103 -14.57 8.75 19.21
N ILE A 104 -14.62 8.33 17.96
CA ILE A 104 -14.13 9.07 16.80
C ILE A 104 -15.34 9.43 15.93
N ARG A 105 -15.51 10.71 15.64
CA ARG A 105 -16.59 11.20 14.81
C ARG A 105 -16.05 11.77 13.53
N ILE A 106 -16.62 11.34 12.40
CA ILE A 106 -16.25 11.76 11.07
C ILE A 106 -17.41 12.55 10.47
N THR A 107 -17.12 13.68 9.88
CA THR A 107 -18.09 14.47 9.12
C THR A 107 -17.50 14.87 7.78
N GLY A 108 -18.32 14.87 6.75
CA GLY A 108 -17.95 15.28 5.39
C GLY A 108 -19.16 15.78 4.63
N ASN A 109 -18.93 16.42 3.50
CA ASN A 109 -20.01 16.99 2.68
C ASN A 109 -19.86 16.67 1.19
N ASP A 110 -19.00 15.72 0.85
CA ASP A 110 -18.69 15.33 -0.53
C ASP A 110 -17.98 13.97 -0.58
N CYS A 111 -17.55 13.56 -1.78
CA CYS A 111 -16.84 12.31 -2.05
C CYS A 111 -15.31 12.41 -1.84
N LEU A 112 -14.80 13.50 -1.29
CA LEU A 112 -13.36 13.72 -1.06
C LEU A 112 -12.94 13.14 0.30
N ILE A 113 -12.90 11.82 0.42
CA ILE A 113 -12.75 11.07 1.68
C ILE A 113 -11.54 11.57 2.50
N LYS A 114 -10.42 11.86 1.85
CA LYS A 114 -9.20 12.32 2.54
C LYS A 114 -9.42 13.63 3.32
N ASN A 115 -10.37 14.45 2.89
CA ASN A 115 -10.67 15.75 3.50
C ASN A 115 -11.85 15.72 4.50
N TRP A 116 -12.44 14.56 4.78
CA TRP A 116 -13.45 14.47 5.82
C TRP A 116 -12.86 14.85 7.19
N ALA A 117 -13.59 15.60 7.96
CA ALA A 117 -13.14 16.08 9.26
C ALA A 117 -13.23 14.97 10.32
N VAL A 118 -12.17 14.78 11.09
CA VAL A 118 -12.09 13.80 12.18
C VAL A 118 -12.08 14.52 13.51
N LYS A 119 -13.09 14.28 14.35
CA LYS A 119 -13.15 14.78 15.72
C LYS A 119 -12.85 13.65 16.70
N SER A 120 -11.76 13.78 17.45
CA SER A 120 -11.30 12.79 18.41
C SER A 120 -10.56 13.44 19.60
N ARG A 121 -10.57 12.73 20.74
CA ARG A 121 -9.75 13.10 21.92
C ARG A 121 -8.38 12.42 21.89
N VAL A 122 -8.17 11.44 21.03
CA VAL A 122 -6.93 10.67 20.88
C VAL A 122 -5.76 11.61 20.59
N ARG A 123 -4.69 11.44 21.35
CA ARG A 123 -3.51 12.32 21.27
C ARG A 123 -2.85 12.26 19.89
N ASN A 124 -2.64 11.06 19.37
CA ASN A 124 -2.00 10.90 18.06
C ASN A 124 -2.85 11.48 16.93
N GLN A 125 -4.20 11.40 17.02
CA GLN A 125 -5.09 12.06 16.07
C GLN A 125 -4.90 13.59 16.08
N LYS A 126 -4.76 14.21 17.24
CA LYS A 126 -4.53 15.66 17.34
C LYS A 126 -3.17 16.07 16.79
N ILE A 127 -2.14 15.26 17.02
CA ILE A 127 -0.81 15.49 16.45
C ILE A 127 -0.87 15.39 14.94
N TYR A 128 -1.49 14.34 14.40
CA TYR A 128 -1.68 14.18 12.96
C TYR A 128 -2.49 15.33 12.37
N GLN A 129 -3.56 15.76 13.03
CA GLN A 129 -4.40 16.87 12.56
C GLN A 129 -3.58 18.16 12.41
N SER A 130 -2.66 18.44 13.33
CA SER A 130 -1.79 19.62 13.24
C SER A 130 -0.87 19.67 12.00
N TYR A 131 -0.55 18.50 11.47
CA TYR A 131 0.09 18.35 10.16
C TYR A 131 -0.93 18.47 9.03
N PHE A 132 -2.03 17.69 9.10
CA PHE A 132 -3.00 17.58 8.03
C PHE A 132 -3.64 18.93 7.69
N ASP A 133 -3.93 19.76 8.68
CA ASP A 133 -4.47 21.11 8.48
C ASP A 133 -3.61 21.99 7.56
N GLN A 134 -2.30 21.72 7.48
CA GLN A 134 -1.37 22.48 6.62
C GLN A 134 -1.35 21.98 5.18
N VAL A 135 -1.85 20.78 4.91
CA VAL A 135 -1.82 20.12 3.60
C VAL A 135 -3.22 19.77 3.07
N ALA A 136 -4.27 20.09 3.83
CA ALA A 136 -5.65 19.70 3.51
C ALA A 136 -6.09 20.20 2.12
N ASP A 137 -5.78 21.46 1.78
CA ASP A 137 -6.12 22.03 0.49
C ASP A 137 -5.36 21.35 -0.66
N ILE A 138 -4.09 20.99 -0.43
CA ILE A 138 -3.30 20.28 -1.45
C ILE A 138 -3.87 18.87 -1.66
N TYR A 139 -4.29 18.17 -0.61
CA TYR A 139 -4.97 16.88 -0.74
C TYR A 139 -6.31 16.98 -1.43
N LYS A 140 -7.03 18.08 -1.23
CA LYS A 140 -8.25 18.36 -1.98
C LYS A 140 -7.97 18.47 -3.48
N GLU A 141 -6.96 19.25 -3.86
CA GLU A 141 -6.52 19.36 -5.25
C GLU A 141 -6.10 18.01 -5.83
N LEU A 142 -5.31 17.19 -5.10
CA LEU A 142 -4.91 15.85 -5.54
C LEU A 142 -6.10 14.95 -5.87
N GLN A 143 -7.14 14.97 -5.04
CA GLN A 143 -8.36 14.20 -5.30
C GLN A 143 -9.12 14.71 -6.51
N LEU A 144 -9.14 16.02 -6.74
CA LEU A 144 -9.78 16.61 -7.93
C LEU A 144 -9.01 16.26 -9.22
N VAL A 145 -7.68 16.27 -9.17
CA VAL A 145 -6.82 15.80 -10.29
C VAL A 145 -7.09 14.33 -10.61
N GLU A 146 -7.29 13.49 -9.60
CA GLU A 146 -7.68 12.09 -9.80
C GLU A 146 -9.04 11.96 -10.50
N PHE A 147 -10.04 12.74 -10.10
CA PHE A 147 -11.35 12.73 -10.75
C PHE A 147 -11.28 13.24 -12.21
N GLU A 148 -10.46 14.24 -12.48
CA GLU A 148 -10.27 14.73 -13.85
C GLU A 148 -9.58 13.67 -14.72
N TYR A 149 -8.55 12.99 -14.22
CA TYR A 149 -7.94 11.86 -14.94
C TYR A 149 -8.96 10.75 -15.26
N ARG A 150 -9.87 10.46 -14.36
CA ARG A 150 -10.90 9.43 -14.62
C ARG A 150 -11.82 9.80 -15.80
N LYS A 151 -12.03 11.09 -16.06
CA LYS A 151 -12.82 11.59 -17.19
C LYS A 151 -11.99 11.65 -18.47
N THR A 152 -10.81 12.25 -18.41
CA THR A 152 -9.98 12.55 -19.58
C THR A 152 -9.14 11.37 -20.04
N LYS A 153 -8.74 10.48 -19.09
CA LYS A 153 -7.75 9.40 -19.28
C LYS A 153 -6.37 9.93 -19.71
N ASP A 154 -6.09 11.20 -19.51
CA ASP A 154 -4.79 11.81 -19.77
C ASP A 154 -3.81 11.47 -18.65
N LEU A 155 -3.02 10.41 -18.86
CA LEU A 155 -2.07 9.91 -17.88
C LEU A 155 -0.90 10.88 -17.66
N ASP A 156 -0.42 11.54 -18.71
CA ASP A 156 0.74 12.41 -18.61
C ASP A 156 0.39 13.66 -17.80
N ALA A 157 -0.73 14.32 -18.09
CA ALA A 157 -1.24 15.43 -17.28
C ALA A 157 -1.45 15.02 -15.82
N PHE A 158 -2.08 13.86 -15.58
CA PHE A 158 -2.29 13.33 -14.23
C PHE A 158 -0.98 13.15 -13.46
N LEU A 159 0.03 12.56 -14.10
CA LEU A 159 1.33 12.29 -13.44
C LEU A 159 2.08 13.60 -13.15
N ASP A 160 2.04 14.56 -14.05
CA ASP A 160 2.73 15.84 -13.89
C ASP A 160 2.09 16.69 -12.78
N GLU A 161 0.76 16.82 -12.79
CA GLU A 161 0.02 17.53 -11.74
C GLU A 161 0.16 16.85 -10.38
N SER A 162 0.03 15.52 -10.33
CA SER A 162 0.21 14.74 -9.10
C SER A 162 1.62 14.89 -8.54
N ARG A 163 2.66 14.90 -9.39
CA ARG A 163 4.05 15.12 -8.98
C ARG A 163 4.22 16.51 -8.38
N ALA A 164 3.71 17.55 -9.03
CA ALA A 164 3.80 18.92 -8.55
C ALA A 164 3.12 19.12 -7.20
N LEU A 165 1.93 18.56 -7.01
CA LEU A 165 1.17 18.63 -5.77
C LEU A 165 1.85 17.83 -4.64
N ASN A 166 2.31 16.61 -4.92
CA ASN A 166 3.04 15.81 -3.93
C ASN A 166 4.34 16.50 -3.49
N SER A 167 5.07 17.17 -4.38
CA SER A 167 6.26 17.96 -4.01
C SER A 167 5.90 19.09 -3.02
N LYS A 168 4.73 19.73 -3.18
CA LYS A 168 4.23 20.72 -2.19
C LYS A 168 3.93 20.04 -0.85
N VAL A 169 3.24 18.89 -0.84
CA VAL A 169 2.97 18.11 0.37
C VAL A 169 4.28 17.75 1.07
N ASP A 170 5.27 17.27 0.33
CA ASP A 170 6.56 16.84 0.89
C ASP A 170 7.34 18.02 1.49
N SER A 171 7.26 19.21 0.87
CA SER A 171 7.85 20.43 1.44
C SER A 171 7.25 20.80 2.79
N VAL A 172 5.93 20.67 2.95
CA VAL A 172 5.25 20.89 4.24
C VAL A 172 5.60 19.77 5.23
N SER A 173 5.60 18.51 4.76
CA SER A 173 5.94 17.34 5.57
C SER A 173 7.33 17.47 6.19
N ILE A 174 8.34 17.84 5.40
CA ILE A 174 9.71 18.05 5.87
C ILE A 174 9.78 19.14 6.94
N LYS A 175 9.11 20.28 6.72
CA LYS A 175 9.04 21.35 7.72
C LYS A 175 8.40 20.87 9.01
N TRP A 176 7.28 20.15 8.90
CA TRP A 176 6.58 19.64 10.07
C TRP A 176 7.44 18.58 10.81
N LEU A 177 8.06 17.62 10.11
CA LEU A 177 8.94 16.60 10.70
C LEU A 177 10.10 17.25 11.47
N LYS A 178 10.73 18.30 10.90
CA LYS A 178 11.82 19.05 11.54
C LYS A 178 11.36 19.87 12.75
N SER A 179 10.11 20.29 12.80
CA SER A 179 9.55 21.08 13.91
C SER A 179 9.20 20.24 15.14
N GLN A 180 9.09 18.93 15.00
CA GLN A 180 8.70 18.04 16.09
C GLN A 180 9.90 17.73 17.00
N TRP A 181 9.74 17.95 18.29
CA TRP A 181 10.78 17.67 19.30
C TRP A 181 10.74 16.22 19.81
N LYS A 182 9.68 15.49 19.52
CA LYS A 182 9.49 14.06 19.87
C LYS A 182 9.03 13.27 18.67
N ILE A 183 9.64 12.12 18.48
CA ILE A 183 9.17 11.09 17.55
C ILE A 183 7.98 10.39 18.20
N ASN A 184 6.87 10.29 17.45
CA ASN A 184 5.62 9.64 17.81
C ASN A 184 5.07 8.89 16.58
N GLU A 185 3.97 8.16 16.72
CA GLU A 185 3.41 7.38 15.60
C GLU A 185 3.09 8.25 14.36
N PRO A 186 2.38 9.41 14.47
CA PRO A 186 2.16 10.27 13.31
C PRO A 186 3.45 10.75 12.62
N TRP A 187 4.51 10.97 13.38
CA TRP A 187 5.82 11.33 12.83
C TRP A 187 6.43 10.19 12.01
N ILE A 188 6.40 8.97 12.58
CA ILE A 188 6.93 7.77 11.89
C ILE A 188 6.11 7.46 10.62
N ASP A 189 4.77 7.50 10.72
CA ASP A 189 3.88 7.24 9.58
C ASP A 189 4.07 8.27 8.47
N LEU A 190 4.28 9.54 8.82
CA LEU A 190 4.59 10.57 7.85
C LEU A 190 5.96 10.35 7.19
N MET A 191 6.98 9.92 7.95
CA MET A 191 8.28 9.54 7.39
C MET A 191 8.15 8.38 6.40
N VAL A 192 7.40 7.33 6.76
CA VAL A 192 7.10 6.21 5.85
C VAL A 192 6.47 6.73 4.56
N ARG A 193 5.37 7.49 4.68
CA ARG A 193 4.65 8.03 3.53
C ARG A 193 5.52 8.91 2.64
N SER A 194 6.20 9.92 3.23
CA SER A 194 6.99 10.88 2.46
C SER A 194 8.17 10.21 1.76
N SER A 195 8.83 9.24 2.41
CA SER A 195 9.92 8.51 1.76
C SER A 195 9.43 7.65 0.59
N HIS A 196 8.26 7.01 0.71
CA HIS A 196 7.64 6.26 -0.39
C HIS A 196 7.27 7.16 -1.57
N VAL A 197 6.56 8.26 -1.30
CA VAL A 197 6.09 9.19 -2.34
C VAL A 197 7.29 9.81 -3.08
N ALA A 198 8.28 10.32 -2.34
CA ALA A 198 9.49 10.87 -2.94
C ALA A 198 10.24 9.85 -3.80
N LYS A 199 10.27 8.58 -3.36
CA LYS A 199 10.86 7.49 -4.13
C LYS A 199 10.09 7.19 -5.40
N MET A 200 8.77 7.09 -5.31
CA MET A 200 7.88 6.83 -6.45
C MET A 200 8.04 7.90 -7.53
N PHE A 201 8.06 9.18 -7.16
CA PHE A 201 8.24 10.29 -8.09
C PHE A 201 9.71 10.60 -8.41
N LYS A 202 10.68 9.84 -7.86
CA LYS A 202 12.13 10.04 -8.05
C LYS A 202 12.60 11.45 -7.64
N ASP A 203 12.01 11.99 -6.57
CA ASP A 203 12.40 13.28 -6.02
C ASP A 203 13.63 13.14 -5.12
N GLU A 204 14.82 13.14 -5.74
CA GLU A 204 16.09 13.00 -5.04
C GLU A 204 16.33 14.14 -4.02
N LYS A 205 15.84 15.35 -4.28
CA LYS A 205 15.97 16.47 -3.32
C LYS A 205 15.23 16.15 -2.02
N THR A 206 13.98 15.74 -2.11
CA THR A 206 13.18 15.33 -0.95
C THR A 206 13.81 14.11 -0.26
N LEU A 207 14.29 13.11 -1.00
CA LEU A 207 14.96 11.93 -0.42
C LEU A 207 16.23 12.29 0.36
N ILE A 208 17.05 13.24 -0.12
CA ILE A 208 18.24 13.73 0.59
C ILE A 208 17.84 14.39 1.91
N GLU A 209 16.81 15.24 1.89
CA GLU A 209 16.34 15.92 3.11
C GLU A 209 15.75 14.94 4.13
N LEU A 210 14.93 13.98 3.70
CA LEU A 210 14.38 12.94 4.56
C LEU A 210 15.48 12.06 5.15
N ARG A 211 16.50 11.71 4.36
CA ARG A 211 17.67 10.97 4.82
C ARG A 211 18.41 11.73 5.93
N SER A 212 18.65 13.01 5.72
CA SER A 212 19.31 13.87 6.74
C SER A 212 18.52 13.93 8.06
N ILE A 213 17.18 13.97 7.99
CA ILE A 213 16.33 13.89 9.19
C ILE A 213 16.47 12.51 9.84
N TRP A 214 16.40 11.43 9.03
CA TRP A 214 16.45 10.06 9.51
C TRP A 214 17.78 9.67 10.13
N ASP A 215 18.89 10.19 9.61
CA ASP A 215 20.23 9.93 10.16
C ASP A 215 20.34 10.36 11.61
N GLY A 216 19.69 11.45 12.00
CA GLY A 216 19.62 11.95 13.38
C GLY A 216 18.70 11.17 14.31
N VAL A 217 17.93 10.21 13.81
CA VAL A 217 16.97 9.41 14.61
C VAL A 217 17.69 8.33 15.42
N ASP A 218 17.26 8.13 16.68
CA ASP A 218 17.77 7.12 17.59
C ASP A 218 17.59 5.69 17.01
N LYS A 219 18.59 4.83 17.23
CA LYS A 219 18.62 3.43 16.76
C LYS A 219 17.40 2.61 17.22
N ARG A 220 16.84 2.90 18.40
CA ARG A 220 15.64 2.19 18.89
C ARG A 220 14.45 2.35 17.95
N PHE A 221 14.28 3.50 17.31
CA PHE A 221 13.22 3.71 16.31
C PHE A 221 13.59 3.06 14.97
N LYS A 222 14.87 3.14 14.57
CA LYS A 222 15.38 2.51 13.34
C LYS A 222 15.24 0.99 13.34
N ASN A 223 15.28 0.36 14.53
CA ASN A 223 15.15 -1.07 14.71
C ASN A 223 13.68 -1.56 14.74
N THR A 224 12.70 -0.65 14.79
CA THR A 224 11.29 -1.03 14.62
C THR A 224 11.03 -1.48 13.18
N LEU A 225 9.94 -2.20 12.93
CA LEU A 225 9.57 -2.63 11.60
C LEU A 225 9.41 -1.43 10.65
N LYS A 226 8.61 -0.42 11.01
CA LYS A 226 8.47 0.85 10.26
C LYS A 226 9.83 1.55 10.07
N GLY A 227 10.69 1.54 11.09
CA GLY A 227 12.03 2.13 11.01
C GLY A 227 12.96 1.42 10.02
N LYS A 228 12.90 0.09 9.96
CA LYS A 228 13.62 -0.69 8.94
C LYS A 228 13.12 -0.35 7.54
N THR A 229 11.81 -0.25 7.34
CA THR A 229 11.19 0.18 6.08
C THR A 229 11.69 1.56 5.66
N ILE A 230 11.67 2.56 6.56
CA ILE A 230 12.19 3.90 6.26
C ILE A 230 13.67 3.82 5.88
N THR A 231 14.48 3.09 6.65
CA THR A 231 15.91 2.94 6.39
C THR A 231 16.17 2.36 5.00
N LEU A 232 15.46 1.29 4.62
CA LEU A 232 15.56 0.67 3.30
C LEU A 232 15.14 1.63 2.18
N THR A 233 14.03 2.35 2.37
CA THR A 233 13.53 3.30 1.37
C THR A 233 14.50 4.45 1.13
N LEU A 234 15.12 4.97 2.20
CA LEU A 234 16.04 6.09 2.16
C LEU A 234 17.48 5.70 1.81
N GLN A 235 17.84 4.42 1.86
CA GLN A 235 19.18 4.00 1.44
C GLN A 235 19.48 4.50 0.03
N PRO A 236 20.68 5.10 -0.20
CA PRO A 236 21.15 5.36 -1.55
C PRO A 236 21.18 4.02 -2.26
N GLN A 237 20.43 3.89 -3.31
CA GLN A 237 20.45 2.66 -4.09
C GLN A 237 21.85 2.50 -4.68
N GLY A 238 22.51 1.40 -4.39
CA GLY A 238 23.61 0.95 -5.24
C GLY A 238 23.07 0.99 -6.66
N GLY A 239 23.69 1.76 -7.56
CA GLY A 239 23.20 2.25 -8.84
C GLY A 239 21.95 1.61 -9.40
N SER A 240 21.05 2.43 -9.95
CA SER A 240 19.88 1.88 -10.65
C SER A 240 20.32 0.92 -11.73
N LEU A 241 19.68 -0.23 -11.78
CA LEU A 241 19.88 -1.21 -12.84
C LEU A 241 19.03 -0.82 -14.07
N LYS A 242 19.63 -0.89 -15.25
CA LYS A 242 19.00 -0.59 -16.53
C LYS A 242 19.47 -1.56 -17.61
N VAL A 243 18.82 -1.53 -18.74
CA VAL A 243 19.28 -2.27 -19.93
C VAL A 243 20.74 -1.92 -20.24
N GLY A 244 21.56 -2.95 -20.47
CA GLY A 244 23.00 -2.88 -20.70
C GLY A 244 23.88 -2.95 -19.44
N ASP A 245 23.30 -2.91 -18.25
CA ASP A 245 24.06 -3.15 -17.01
C ASP A 245 24.21 -4.66 -16.74
N MET A 246 25.25 -5.03 -15.98
CA MET A 246 25.43 -6.39 -15.47
C MET A 246 24.49 -6.66 -14.30
N PHE A 247 23.84 -7.82 -14.31
CA PHE A 247 22.95 -8.25 -13.23
C PHE A 247 23.75 -8.63 -11.97
N PRO A 248 23.35 -8.15 -10.77
CA PRO A 248 24.03 -8.46 -9.52
C PRO A 248 23.62 -9.84 -8.99
N TYR A 249 24.32 -10.86 -9.40
CA TYR A 249 24.06 -12.25 -9.02
C TYR A 249 24.31 -12.59 -7.54
N ASP A 250 24.96 -11.72 -6.79
CA ASP A 250 25.24 -11.85 -5.36
C ASP A 250 24.04 -11.53 -4.45
N THR A 251 22.86 -11.52 -5.02
CA THR A 251 21.60 -11.31 -4.28
C THR A 251 21.17 -12.62 -3.62
N ASP A 252 21.03 -12.57 -2.31
CA ASP A 252 20.43 -13.63 -1.52
C ASP A 252 18.91 -13.51 -1.51
N VAL A 253 18.22 -14.65 -1.60
CA VAL A 253 16.78 -14.80 -1.59
C VAL A 253 16.37 -15.98 -0.71
N SER A 254 15.15 -16.02 -0.22
CA SER A 254 14.58 -17.16 0.50
C SER A 254 13.69 -17.98 -0.41
N ASP A 255 13.80 -19.32 -0.33
CA ASP A 255 12.82 -20.21 -0.96
C ASP A 255 11.59 -20.40 -0.05
N ILE A 256 10.54 -21.02 -0.58
CA ILE A 256 9.24 -21.20 0.12
C ILE A 256 9.35 -21.98 1.43
N HIS A 257 10.46 -22.67 1.67
CA HIS A 257 10.75 -23.39 2.90
C HIS A 257 11.60 -22.56 3.88
N GLY A 258 11.93 -21.29 3.51
CA GLY A 258 12.76 -20.40 4.32
C GLY A 258 14.26 -20.64 4.22
N TYR A 259 14.73 -21.46 3.26
CA TYR A 259 16.17 -21.64 3.04
C TYR A 259 16.74 -20.51 2.19
N THR A 260 17.84 -19.94 2.62
CA THR A 260 18.58 -18.94 1.84
C THR A 260 19.14 -19.58 0.56
N ARG A 261 18.89 -18.92 -0.56
CA ARG A 261 19.42 -19.25 -1.89
C ARG A 261 20.14 -18.02 -2.44
N SER A 262 21.03 -18.23 -3.38
CA SER A 262 21.68 -17.14 -4.11
C SER A 262 21.27 -17.16 -5.58
N LEU A 263 20.98 -16.01 -6.15
CA LEU A 263 20.70 -15.90 -7.58
C LEU A 263 21.92 -16.25 -8.44
N SER A 264 23.11 -16.35 -7.83
CA SER A 264 24.34 -16.81 -8.51
C SER A 264 24.24 -18.22 -9.09
N GLN A 265 23.33 -19.07 -8.59
CA GLN A 265 23.07 -20.40 -9.14
C GLN A 265 22.56 -20.41 -10.59
N PHE A 266 22.06 -19.26 -11.06
CA PHE A 266 21.53 -19.08 -12.42
C PHE A 266 22.54 -18.47 -13.40
N LYS A 267 23.79 -18.21 -12.98
CA LYS A 267 24.85 -17.74 -13.89
C LYS A 267 25.02 -18.69 -15.08
N GLY A 268 25.18 -18.12 -16.27
CA GLY A 268 25.29 -18.88 -17.51
C GLY A 268 23.97 -19.27 -18.15
N LYS A 269 22.83 -18.87 -17.59
CA LYS A 269 21.49 -19.10 -18.13
C LYS A 269 20.80 -17.79 -18.47
N HIS A 270 19.95 -17.78 -19.50
CA HIS A 270 19.00 -16.69 -19.69
C HIS A 270 17.96 -16.74 -18.58
N MET A 271 17.58 -15.58 -18.05
CA MET A 271 16.63 -15.49 -16.96
C MET A 271 15.52 -14.49 -17.28
N LEU A 272 14.30 -14.83 -16.86
CA LEU A 272 13.18 -13.90 -16.76
C LEU A 272 12.85 -13.71 -15.26
N LEU A 273 13.22 -12.57 -14.70
CA LEU A 273 12.75 -12.19 -13.37
C LEU A 273 11.33 -11.66 -13.47
N TYR A 274 10.49 -12.08 -12.53
CA TYR A 274 9.10 -11.71 -12.43
C TYR A 274 8.77 -11.23 -11.02
N PHE A 275 8.68 -9.91 -10.83
CA PHE A 275 8.29 -9.31 -9.56
C PHE A 275 6.78 -9.32 -9.40
N ASN A 276 6.29 -9.89 -8.31
CA ASN A 276 4.88 -10.16 -8.11
C ASN A 276 4.43 -10.10 -6.65
N SER A 277 3.11 -10.10 -6.44
CA SER A 277 2.45 -10.23 -5.13
C SER A 277 1.17 -11.04 -5.28
N TYR A 278 0.76 -11.73 -4.24
CA TYR A 278 -0.51 -12.49 -4.23
C TYR A 278 -1.75 -11.62 -4.30
N GLY A 279 -1.68 -10.35 -3.86
CA GLY A 279 -2.79 -9.40 -3.94
C GLY A 279 -2.92 -8.69 -5.30
N CYS A 280 -1.99 -8.91 -6.20
CA CYS A 280 -1.91 -8.21 -7.48
C CYS A 280 -2.70 -8.92 -8.59
N LYS A 281 -3.86 -8.38 -8.97
CA LYS A 281 -4.71 -8.97 -10.01
C LYS A 281 -4.00 -9.11 -11.38
N PRO A 282 -3.29 -8.10 -11.92
CA PRO A 282 -2.53 -8.27 -13.16
C PRO A 282 -1.42 -9.33 -13.05
N CYS A 283 -0.85 -9.54 -11.85
CA CYS A 283 0.14 -10.59 -11.63
C CYS A 283 -0.47 -11.99 -11.77
N ILE A 284 -1.71 -12.17 -11.28
CA ILE A 284 -2.43 -13.44 -11.42
C ILE A 284 -2.68 -13.78 -12.91
N GLU A 285 -3.01 -12.79 -13.72
CA GLU A 285 -3.18 -12.99 -15.17
C GLU A 285 -1.86 -13.32 -15.86
N ALA A 286 -0.76 -12.64 -15.49
CA ALA A 286 0.57 -12.93 -16.02
C ALA A 286 1.05 -14.35 -15.72
N LYS A 287 0.69 -14.93 -14.57
CA LYS A 287 1.02 -16.30 -14.18
C LYS A 287 0.55 -17.34 -15.21
N LYS A 288 -0.56 -17.11 -15.90
CA LYS A 288 -1.10 -18.03 -16.92
C LYS A 288 -0.19 -18.11 -18.15
N GLU A 289 0.35 -16.96 -18.59
CA GLU A 289 1.31 -16.92 -19.71
C GLU A 289 2.66 -17.49 -19.29
N LEU A 290 3.15 -17.10 -18.10
CA LEU A 290 4.42 -17.60 -17.56
C LEU A 290 4.43 -19.13 -17.42
N ALA A 291 3.34 -19.76 -16.99
CA ALA A 291 3.28 -21.21 -16.85
C ALA A 291 3.48 -21.92 -18.22
N LYS A 292 2.88 -21.39 -19.28
CA LYS A 292 3.09 -21.91 -20.65
C LYS A 292 4.51 -21.71 -21.14
N LEU A 293 5.09 -20.53 -20.87
CA LEU A 293 6.47 -20.21 -21.25
C LEU A 293 7.49 -21.07 -20.51
N THR A 294 7.31 -21.28 -19.20
CA THR A 294 8.19 -22.12 -18.38
C THR A 294 8.26 -23.55 -18.94
N ASP A 295 7.15 -24.10 -19.39
CA ASP A 295 7.13 -25.44 -19.99
C ASP A 295 7.75 -25.48 -21.39
N SER A 296 7.44 -24.49 -22.23
CA SER A 296 7.90 -24.45 -23.63
C SER A 296 9.37 -24.02 -23.79
N MET A 297 9.93 -23.22 -22.86
CA MET A 297 11.27 -22.64 -22.96
C MET A 297 12.25 -23.14 -21.89
N LYS A 298 11.91 -24.18 -21.14
CA LYS A 298 12.70 -24.70 -20.00
C LYS A 298 14.19 -24.97 -20.29
N GLU A 299 14.53 -25.26 -21.54
CA GLU A 299 15.91 -25.54 -21.95
C GLU A 299 16.72 -24.24 -22.22
N THR A 300 16.05 -23.12 -22.46
CA THR A 300 16.67 -21.86 -22.91
C THR A 300 16.47 -20.71 -21.96
N LEU A 301 15.44 -20.72 -21.10
CA LEU A 301 15.08 -19.60 -20.23
C LEU A 301 14.65 -20.11 -18.86
N GLU A 302 15.28 -19.60 -17.80
CA GLU A 302 14.86 -19.83 -16.43
C GLU A 302 13.88 -18.73 -16.00
N VAL A 303 12.67 -19.09 -15.58
CA VAL A 303 11.72 -18.14 -14.97
C VAL A 303 11.95 -18.13 -13.47
N ILE A 304 12.09 -16.92 -12.91
CA ILE A 304 12.38 -16.69 -11.50
C ILE A 304 11.37 -15.67 -10.96
N GLY A 305 10.41 -16.12 -10.17
CA GLY A 305 9.50 -15.27 -9.41
C GLY A 305 10.23 -14.65 -8.22
N LEU A 306 10.12 -13.35 -8.07
CA LEU A 306 10.53 -12.60 -6.89
C LEU A 306 9.29 -11.96 -6.27
N ASN A 307 8.73 -12.63 -5.28
CA ASN A 307 7.55 -12.16 -4.59
C ASN A 307 7.91 -11.02 -3.62
N ILE A 308 7.15 -9.93 -3.64
CA ILE A 308 7.39 -8.74 -2.83
C ILE A 308 6.45 -8.64 -1.62
N ASP A 309 5.62 -9.64 -1.35
CA ASP A 309 4.86 -9.73 -0.10
C ASP A 309 5.81 -9.95 1.08
N THR A 310 5.33 -9.73 2.28
CA THR A 310 6.10 -10.12 3.47
C THR A 310 6.39 -11.61 3.48
N PRO A 311 7.50 -12.05 4.08
CA PRO A 311 7.86 -13.47 4.15
C PRO A 311 6.72 -14.35 4.67
N ASP A 312 6.03 -13.91 5.73
CA ASP A 312 4.91 -14.65 6.33
C ASP A 312 3.72 -14.80 5.35
N THR A 313 3.34 -13.70 4.68
CA THR A 313 2.26 -13.70 3.70
C THR A 313 2.61 -14.59 2.50
N TRP A 314 3.84 -14.45 2.00
CA TRP A 314 4.33 -15.22 0.87
C TRP A 314 4.37 -16.72 1.19
N GLN A 315 4.94 -17.12 2.33
CA GLN A 315 5.00 -18.53 2.73
C GLN A 315 3.62 -19.14 2.96
N ALA A 316 2.71 -18.41 3.61
CA ALA A 316 1.36 -18.88 3.87
C ALA A 316 0.59 -19.13 2.55
N LYS A 317 0.63 -18.19 1.62
CA LYS A 317 -0.10 -18.29 0.34
C LYS A 317 0.62 -19.15 -0.69
N GLY A 318 1.93 -19.19 -0.70
CA GLY A 318 2.74 -19.92 -1.68
C GLY A 318 2.60 -21.44 -1.56
N LYS A 319 2.45 -21.96 -0.33
CA LYS A 319 2.20 -23.40 -0.10
C LYS A 319 0.93 -23.89 -0.78
N ASP A 320 -0.10 -23.05 -0.80
CA ASP A 320 -1.39 -23.40 -1.40
C ASP A 320 -1.46 -23.08 -2.91
N ASN A 321 -0.47 -22.34 -3.44
CA ASN A 321 -0.43 -21.89 -4.83
C ASN A 321 0.92 -22.19 -5.47
N PRO A 322 1.32 -23.46 -5.63
CA PRO A 322 2.60 -23.83 -6.23
C PRO A 322 2.67 -23.37 -7.69
N VAL A 323 3.87 -22.96 -8.10
CA VAL A 323 4.17 -22.51 -9.47
C VAL A 323 5.23 -23.41 -10.11
N PRO A 324 5.30 -23.54 -11.45
CA PRO A 324 6.25 -24.43 -12.13
C PRO A 324 7.65 -23.81 -12.34
N TRP A 325 7.93 -22.65 -11.72
CA TRP A 325 9.21 -21.93 -11.77
C TRP A 325 9.80 -21.74 -10.38
N TYR A 326 11.02 -21.17 -10.31
CA TYR A 326 11.63 -20.79 -9.04
C TYR A 326 10.89 -19.60 -8.45
N ASP A 327 10.32 -19.75 -7.26
CA ASP A 327 9.59 -18.68 -6.55
C ASP A 327 10.34 -18.35 -5.25
N PHE A 328 10.82 -17.12 -5.17
CA PHE A 328 11.64 -16.62 -4.09
C PHE A 328 11.09 -15.32 -3.50
N ASN A 329 11.61 -14.97 -2.33
CA ASN A 329 11.39 -13.69 -1.68
C ASN A 329 12.74 -13.11 -1.21
N GLU A 330 12.99 -11.83 -1.47
CA GLU A 330 14.22 -11.16 -1.01
C GLU A 330 14.16 -10.75 0.47
N GLU A 331 13.01 -10.94 1.14
CA GLU A 331 12.74 -10.43 2.50
C GLU A 331 12.91 -8.91 2.63
N LYS A 332 12.88 -8.22 1.51
CA LYS A 332 13.03 -6.76 1.38
C LYS A 332 11.79 -6.09 0.80
N GLU A 333 10.70 -6.85 0.63
CA GLU A 333 9.48 -6.40 -0.02
C GLU A 333 9.79 -5.75 -1.38
N SER A 334 9.23 -4.56 -1.66
CA SER A 334 9.55 -3.82 -2.89
C SER A 334 10.89 -3.08 -2.86
N TYR A 335 11.65 -3.16 -1.79
CA TYR A 335 12.91 -2.39 -1.60
C TYR A 335 14.18 -3.11 -2.04
N GLY A 336 14.06 -4.32 -2.54
CA GLY A 336 15.18 -5.10 -3.09
C GLY A 336 15.49 -4.78 -4.54
N LEU A 337 15.68 -5.82 -5.33
CA LEU A 337 15.97 -5.72 -6.78
C LEU A 337 14.87 -4.96 -7.53
N ASN A 338 13.59 -5.18 -7.19
CA ASN A 338 12.46 -4.48 -7.82
C ASN A 338 12.67 -2.96 -7.86
N LEU A 339 13.10 -2.40 -6.73
CA LEU A 339 13.35 -0.96 -6.63
C LEU A 339 14.58 -0.51 -7.44
N ARG A 340 15.64 -1.35 -7.51
CA ARG A 340 16.85 -1.04 -8.30
C ARG A 340 16.56 -0.96 -9.79
N PHE A 341 15.61 -1.73 -10.30
CA PHE A 341 15.17 -1.67 -11.69
C PHE A 341 14.26 -0.47 -11.99
N LYS A 342 13.89 0.34 -10.98
CA LYS A 342 13.02 1.52 -11.12
C LYS A 342 11.67 1.19 -11.78
N THR A 343 11.17 0.00 -11.59
CA THR A 343 9.88 -0.42 -12.12
C THR A 343 8.74 0.38 -11.47
N VAL A 344 7.71 0.68 -12.24
CA VAL A 344 6.55 1.45 -11.76
C VAL A 344 5.44 0.45 -11.42
N GLY A 345 5.55 -0.18 -10.24
CA GLY A 345 4.56 -1.16 -9.78
C GLY A 345 4.83 -2.58 -10.29
N ILE A 346 3.91 -3.47 -9.96
CA ILE A 346 3.92 -4.89 -10.33
C ILE A 346 2.67 -5.26 -11.15
N PRO A 347 2.74 -6.31 -11.98
CA PRO A 347 3.91 -7.13 -12.28
C PRO A 347 5.01 -6.32 -12.96
N ALA A 348 6.26 -6.67 -12.65
CA ALA A 348 7.41 -6.14 -13.37
C ALA A 348 8.32 -7.29 -13.80
N PHE A 349 9.02 -7.08 -14.89
CA PHE A 349 9.79 -8.13 -15.55
C PHE A 349 11.16 -7.62 -15.96
N VAL A 350 12.14 -8.50 -15.91
CA VAL A 350 13.50 -8.24 -16.38
C VAL A 350 14.02 -9.45 -17.13
N ILE A 351 14.50 -9.25 -18.36
CA ILE A 351 15.18 -10.31 -19.12
C ILE A 351 16.68 -10.12 -18.97
N ILE A 352 17.39 -11.18 -18.65
CA ILE A 352 18.82 -11.20 -18.43
C ILE A 352 19.44 -12.26 -19.34
N SER A 353 20.51 -11.91 -20.04
CA SER A 353 21.25 -12.83 -20.90
C SER A 353 22.00 -13.90 -20.09
N ASN A 354 22.43 -14.97 -20.74
CA ASN A 354 23.31 -15.97 -20.14
C ASN A 354 24.68 -15.40 -19.73
N GLU A 355 25.09 -14.28 -20.30
CA GLU A 355 26.32 -13.55 -19.93
C GLU A 355 26.10 -12.62 -18.73
N GLY A 356 24.84 -12.35 -18.38
CA GLY A 356 24.44 -11.51 -17.24
C GLY A 356 24.02 -10.09 -17.61
N ASP A 357 23.97 -9.75 -18.90
CA ASP A 357 23.51 -8.44 -19.33
C ASP A 357 22.00 -8.32 -19.16
N ILE A 358 21.55 -7.20 -18.65
CA ILE A 358 20.13 -6.86 -18.59
C ILE A 358 19.68 -6.45 -20.00
N LEU A 359 18.82 -7.27 -20.61
CA LEU A 359 18.37 -7.09 -21.99
C LEU A 359 17.09 -6.25 -22.09
N ASP A 360 16.15 -6.42 -21.15
CA ASP A 360 14.90 -5.66 -21.14
C ASP A 360 14.36 -5.51 -19.71
N VAL A 361 13.61 -4.41 -19.48
CA VAL A 361 12.93 -4.09 -18.19
C VAL A 361 11.61 -3.42 -18.47
N TRP A 362 10.50 -3.97 -17.96
CA TRP A 362 9.19 -3.32 -18.08
C TRP A 362 8.28 -3.60 -16.89
N SER A 363 7.19 -2.84 -16.78
CA SER A 363 6.12 -3.02 -15.78
C SER A 363 4.76 -3.14 -16.47
N GLY A 364 3.83 -3.80 -15.79
CA GLY A 364 2.48 -4.03 -16.28
C GLY A 364 2.37 -5.30 -17.13
N TYR A 365 1.12 -5.72 -17.34
CA TYR A 365 0.80 -6.93 -18.08
C TYR A 365 -0.38 -6.70 -19.04
N ARG A 366 -0.24 -7.20 -20.24
CA ARG A 366 -1.30 -7.54 -21.20
C ARG A 366 -1.02 -8.91 -21.78
N GLU A 367 -2.04 -9.60 -22.22
CA GLU A 367 -1.88 -10.93 -22.85
C GLU A 367 -0.88 -10.89 -24.01
N GLY A 368 0.06 -11.84 -24.01
CA GLY A 368 1.11 -11.99 -25.03
C GLY A 368 2.32 -11.09 -24.88
N ILE A 369 2.32 -10.10 -23.95
CA ILE A 369 3.43 -9.15 -23.81
C ILE A 369 4.74 -9.82 -23.41
N ILE A 370 4.67 -10.86 -22.57
CA ILE A 370 5.88 -11.53 -22.08
C ILE A 370 6.57 -12.26 -23.24
N THR A 371 5.79 -13.01 -24.02
CA THR A 371 6.30 -13.72 -25.21
C THR A 371 6.89 -12.73 -26.23
N GLU A 372 6.17 -11.65 -26.52
CA GLU A 372 6.61 -10.61 -27.45
C GLU A 372 7.99 -10.02 -27.03
N ARG A 373 8.15 -9.70 -25.73
CA ARG A 373 9.39 -9.13 -25.20
C ARG A 373 10.56 -10.12 -25.23
N ILE A 374 10.31 -11.40 -24.88
CA ILE A 374 11.32 -12.45 -24.96
C ILE A 374 11.77 -12.64 -26.40
N ASP A 375 10.84 -12.74 -27.35
CA ASP A 375 11.14 -12.94 -28.77
C ASP A 375 11.95 -11.77 -29.38
N ALA A 376 11.75 -10.56 -28.85
CA ALA A 376 12.46 -9.37 -29.32
C ALA A 376 13.95 -9.36 -28.92
N VAL A 377 14.36 -10.03 -27.83
CA VAL A 377 15.72 -9.91 -27.29
C VAL A 377 16.51 -11.23 -27.23
N LEU A 378 15.82 -12.40 -27.32
CA LEU A 378 16.46 -13.73 -27.28
C LEU A 378 16.43 -14.48 -28.62
N LYS A 379 15.82 -13.94 -29.65
CA LYS A 379 15.88 -14.41 -31.04
C LYS A 379 16.86 -13.56 -31.82
#